data_2a504b7a2e60b12769a84d6187be932e
#
_entry.id   2a504b7a2e60b12769a84d6187be932e
#
_cell.length_a   1.000
_cell.length_b   1.000
_cell.length_c   1.000
_cell.angle_alpha   90.00
_cell.angle_beta   90.00
_cell.angle_gamma   90.00
#
_symmetry.space_group_name_H-M   'P 1'
#
loop_
_entity.id
_entity.type
_entity.pdbx_description
1 polymer ?
#
loop_
_entity_poly.entity_id
_entity_poly.type
_entity_poly.pdbx_seq_one_letter_code
_entity_poly.pdbx_strand_id
1 'polypeptide(L)'
;MAQRLTIVLALLAFSSPAFSGSLNSQFHLRLLDRLDRPEDGYCVDILGTPGNLRIDVPLFAHNCKPRLTSDSSVIFTSDGLITFPAVNRCITVAGVNSKALPGASILLRKCNESVAFFETSRLQRFTHRKDGRLSISGSELCLVVGTKSAATYSPSHRWRTLFVDDCATAGPARSQWEFVIPRR
;
A
#
# COMPACT_ATOMS: atom_id res chain seq x y z
N MET A 1 54.53 40.58 12.33
CA MET A 1 54.06 39.88 11.14
C MET A 1 53.04 38.84 11.58
N ALA A 2 51.75 39.09 11.39
CA ALA A 2 50.67 38.17 11.81
C ALA A 2 50.10 37.49 10.57
N GLN A 3 50.29 36.17 10.51
CA GLN A 3 49.84 35.32 9.40
C GLN A 3 48.37 34.94 9.66
N ARG A 4 47.46 35.42 8.82
CA ARG A 4 46.02 35.04 8.86
C ARG A 4 45.83 33.68 8.16
N LEU A 5 45.37 32.70 8.94
CA LEU A 5 45.01 31.39 8.48
C LEU A 5 43.55 31.44 7.96
N THR A 6 43.36 31.30 6.63
CA THR A 6 42.04 31.26 6.01
C THR A 6 41.57 29.81 5.96
N ILE A 7 40.57 29.46 6.77
CA ILE A 7 39.93 28.13 6.73
C ILE A 7 38.86 28.15 5.64
N VAL A 8 39.07 27.37 4.57
CA VAL A 8 38.07 27.12 3.52
C VAL A 8 37.20 25.98 3.97
N LEU A 9 35.93 26.27 4.27
CA LEU A 9 34.93 25.29 4.63
C LEU A 9 34.30 24.70 3.33
N ALA A 10 34.67 23.50 2.98
CA ALA A 10 34.07 22.79 1.84
C ALA A 10 32.69 22.24 2.24
N LEU A 11 31.62 22.81 1.70
CA LEU A 11 30.26 22.33 1.81
C LEU A 11 30.09 21.12 0.88
N LEU A 12 30.08 19.92 1.44
CA LEU A 12 29.68 18.70 0.73
C LEU A 12 28.15 18.68 0.59
N ALA A 13 27.67 18.98 -0.62
CA ALA A 13 26.27 18.82 -0.99
C ALA A 13 25.94 17.32 -1.14
N PHE A 14 25.24 16.75 -0.17
CA PHE A 14 24.66 15.42 -0.30
C PHE A 14 23.46 15.48 -1.25
N SER A 15 23.68 15.06 -2.49
CA SER A 15 22.60 14.83 -3.45
C SER A 15 21.85 13.56 -3.08
N SER A 16 20.67 13.69 -2.51
CA SER A 16 19.76 12.54 -2.33
C SER A 16 19.28 12.11 -3.73
N PRO A 17 19.31 10.80 -4.09
CA PRO A 17 18.75 10.36 -5.35
C PRO A 17 17.24 10.60 -5.33
N ALA A 18 16.75 11.48 -6.20
CA ALA A 18 15.33 11.61 -6.46
C ALA A 18 14.84 10.32 -7.13
N PHE A 19 13.89 9.65 -6.50
CA PHE A 19 13.22 8.48 -7.07
C PHE A 19 12.36 8.96 -8.25
N SER A 20 12.95 8.96 -9.45
CA SER A 20 12.25 9.28 -10.70
C SER A 20 11.52 8.03 -11.20
N GLY A 21 10.49 7.61 -10.49
CA GLY A 21 9.58 6.58 -10.98
C GLY A 21 8.71 7.15 -12.09
N SER A 22 8.68 6.49 -13.25
CA SER A 22 7.72 6.79 -14.33
C SER A 22 6.30 6.82 -13.75
N LEU A 23 5.51 7.85 -14.06
CA LEU A 23 4.17 8.11 -13.56
C LEU A 23 3.13 6.98 -13.83
N ASN A 24 3.53 5.90 -14.52
CA ASN A 24 2.68 4.76 -14.90
C ASN A 24 3.27 3.39 -14.53
N SER A 25 4.30 3.32 -13.69
CA SER A 25 4.86 2.03 -13.29
C SER A 25 3.89 1.26 -12.42
N GLN A 26 3.67 -0.02 -12.78
CA GLN A 26 2.86 -0.94 -11.99
C GLN A 26 3.73 -1.74 -11.03
N PHE A 27 3.19 -2.03 -9.86
CA PHE A 27 3.88 -2.70 -8.76
C PHE A 27 2.97 -3.75 -8.11
N HIS A 28 3.56 -4.68 -7.37
CA HIS A 28 2.87 -5.31 -6.25
C HIS A 28 2.97 -4.37 -5.03
N LEU A 29 1.87 -4.18 -4.32
CA LEU A 29 1.88 -3.65 -2.97
C LEU A 29 2.09 -4.82 -2.03
N ARG A 30 3.35 -5.02 -1.59
CA ARG A 30 3.80 -6.17 -0.82
C ARG A 30 4.05 -5.79 0.64
N LEU A 31 3.64 -6.66 1.56
CA LEU A 31 4.04 -6.57 2.96
C LEU A 31 5.55 -6.81 3.07
N LEU A 32 6.24 -5.96 3.82
CA LEU A 32 7.70 -6.03 3.94
C LEU A 32 8.13 -7.33 4.66
N ASP A 33 7.46 -7.65 5.77
CA ASP A 33 7.62 -8.92 6.46
C ASP A 33 6.81 -10.02 5.75
N ARG A 34 7.43 -11.14 5.50
CA ARG A 34 6.80 -12.25 4.77
C ARG A 34 5.90 -13.14 5.64
N LEU A 35 5.95 -12.96 6.97
CA LEU A 35 5.19 -13.70 7.95
C LEU A 35 5.36 -15.23 7.79
N ASP A 36 4.24 -15.97 7.71
CA ASP A 36 4.20 -17.42 7.49
C ASP A 36 4.39 -17.84 6.01
N ARG A 37 4.84 -16.90 5.13
CA ARG A 37 5.10 -17.14 3.71
C ARG A 37 6.52 -16.70 3.32
N PRO A 38 7.57 -17.37 3.81
CA PRO A 38 8.96 -16.92 3.64
C PRO A 38 9.42 -16.80 2.18
N GLU A 39 8.79 -17.54 1.27
CA GLU A 39 9.19 -17.57 -0.14
C GLU A 39 8.54 -16.44 -0.96
N ASP A 40 7.25 -16.20 -0.78
CA ASP A 40 6.48 -15.28 -1.62
C ASP A 40 5.88 -14.08 -0.86
N GLY A 41 5.66 -14.19 0.45
CA GLY A 41 5.07 -13.10 1.26
C GLY A 41 3.61 -12.83 0.92
N TYR A 42 3.12 -11.65 1.31
CA TYR A 42 1.74 -11.21 1.10
C TYR A 42 1.68 -9.93 0.28
N CYS A 43 0.84 -9.94 -0.75
CA CYS A 43 0.54 -8.77 -1.59
C CYS A 43 -0.95 -8.42 -1.49
N VAL A 44 -1.28 -7.14 -1.63
CA VAL A 44 -2.67 -6.71 -1.76
C VAL A 44 -3.25 -7.28 -3.06
N ASP A 45 -4.44 -7.87 -2.96
CA ASP A 45 -5.03 -8.64 -4.05
C ASP A 45 -6.55 -8.44 -4.14
N ILE A 46 -7.11 -8.57 -5.35
CA ILE A 46 -8.55 -8.60 -5.61
C ILE A 46 -8.99 -10.05 -5.67
N LEU A 47 -10.09 -10.40 -5.00
CA LEU A 47 -10.66 -11.74 -5.08
C LEU A 47 -11.07 -12.09 -6.52
N GLY A 48 -10.72 -13.28 -6.98
CA GLY A 48 -11.13 -13.80 -8.28
C GLY A 48 -9.97 -14.27 -9.15
N THR A 49 -10.20 -14.31 -10.43
CA THR A 49 -9.21 -14.67 -11.45
C THR A 49 -9.22 -13.61 -12.56
N PRO A 50 -8.17 -13.51 -13.38
CA PRO A 50 -8.17 -12.63 -14.55
C PRO A 50 -9.45 -12.84 -15.39
N GLY A 51 -10.18 -11.76 -15.67
CA GLY A 51 -11.47 -11.78 -16.37
C GLY A 51 -12.70 -11.97 -15.45
N ASN A 52 -12.53 -12.34 -14.18
CA ASN A 52 -13.62 -12.47 -13.20
C ASN A 52 -13.20 -11.93 -11.83
N LEU A 53 -12.87 -10.64 -11.77
CA LEU A 53 -12.46 -9.97 -10.55
C LEU A 53 -13.68 -9.49 -9.75
N ARG A 54 -13.70 -9.77 -8.47
CA ARG A 54 -14.79 -9.41 -7.56
C ARG A 54 -14.47 -8.06 -6.90
N ILE A 55 -14.93 -6.99 -7.54
CA ILE A 55 -14.75 -5.61 -7.04
C ILE A 55 -15.80 -5.20 -6.01
N ASP A 56 -16.75 -6.06 -5.75
CA ASP A 56 -17.90 -5.87 -4.85
C ASP A 56 -17.61 -6.38 -3.41
N VAL A 57 -16.47 -7.00 -3.18
CA VAL A 57 -16.04 -7.51 -1.88
C VAL A 57 -14.77 -6.81 -1.39
N PRO A 58 -14.46 -6.87 -0.08
CA PRO A 58 -13.22 -6.29 0.44
C PRO A 58 -11.97 -6.87 -0.21
N LEU A 59 -10.94 -6.04 -0.35
CA LEU A 59 -9.58 -6.50 -0.67
C LEU A 59 -9.01 -7.33 0.46
N PHE A 60 -8.06 -8.16 0.14
CA PHE A 60 -7.33 -8.99 1.10
C PHE A 60 -5.83 -9.03 0.74
N ALA A 61 -5.02 -9.58 1.62
CA ALA A 61 -3.63 -9.88 1.32
C ALA A 61 -3.52 -11.37 0.96
N HIS A 62 -2.99 -11.67 -0.20
CA HIS A 62 -2.76 -13.03 -0.72
C HIS A 62 -1.27 -13.25 -0.93
N ASN A 63 -0.81 -14.49 -0.99
CA ASN A 63 0.58 -14.75 -1.33
C ASN A 63 0.94 -14.11 -2.67
N CYS A 64 2.09 -13.42 -2.72
CA CYS A 64 2.49 -12.66 -3.88
C CYS A 64 2.70 -13.56 -5.10
N LYS A 65 2.28 -13.08 -6.25
CA LYS A 65 2.43 -13.77 -7.54
C LYS A 65 3.80 -13.50 -8.14
N PRO A 66 4.36 -14.42 -8.92
CA PRO A 66 5.69 -14.24 -9.53
C PRO A 66 5.71 -13.15 -10.62
N ARG A 67 4.53 -12.70 -11.08
CA ARG A 67 4.35 -11.68 -12.11
C ARG A 67 3.23 -10.72 -11.71
N LEU A 68 3.27 -9.51 -12.27
CA LEU A 68 2.12 -8.58 -12.19
C LEU A 68 0.93 -9.18 -12.93
N THR A 69 -0.21 -9.22 -12.27
CA THR A 69 -1.48 -9.74 -12.79
C THR A 69 -2.58 -8.71 -12.58
N SER A 70 -3.69 -8.84 -13.27
CA SER A 70 -4.80 -7.87 -13.20
C SER A 70 -5.40 -7.68 -11.80
N ASP A 71 -5.27 -8.69 -10.95
CA ASP A 71 -5.79 -8.70 -9.58
C ASP A 71 -4.77 -8.22 -8.53
N SER A 72 -3.48 -8.06 -8.88
CA SER A 72 -2.43 -7.70 -7.92
C SER A 72 -1.55 -6.51 -8.34
N SER A 73 -1.76 -6.00 -9.57
CA SER A 73 -1.02 -4.85 -10.08
C SER A 73 -1.63 -3.54 -9.61
N VAL A 74 -0.83 -2.70 -8.95
CA VAL A 74 -1.24 -1.37 -8.51
C VAL A 74 -0.33 -0.27 -9.08
N ILE A 75 -0.86 0.94 -9.14
CA ILE A 75 -0.11 2.18 -9.39
C ILE A 75 -0.27 3.06 -8.15
N PHE A 76 0.83 3.60 -7.62
CA PHE A 76 0.80 4.61 -6.56
C PHE A 76 1.05 5.98 -7.19
N THR A 77 0.08 6.86 -7.11
CA THR A 77 0.13 8.17 -7.74
C THR A 77 0.77 9.22 -6.84
N SER A 78 1.23 10.33 -7.42
CA SER A 78 1.84 11.43 -6.68
C SER A 78 0.89 12.14 -5.70
N ASP A 79 -0.41 12.04 -5.91
CA ASP A 79 -1.45 12.57 -5.03
C ASP A 79 -1.97 11.54 -4.02
N GLY A 80 -1.27 10.40 -3.89
CA GLY A 80 -1.49 9.39 -2.85
C GLY A 80 -2.58 8.36 -3.14
N LEU A 81 -3.12 8.29 -4.36
CA LEU A 81 -4.03 7.21 -4.75
C LEU A 81 -3.25 5.91 -4.99
N ILE A 82 -3.86 4.79 -4.58
CA ILE A 82 -3.41 3.46 -4.98
C ILE A 82 -4.50 2.89 -5.89
N THR A 83 -4.19 2.72 -7.17
CA THR A 83 -5.16 2.32 -8.19
C THR A 83 -4.90 0.91 -8.68
N PHE A 84 -5.95 0.18 -9.01
CA PHE A 84 -5.90 -1.08 -9.77
C PHE A 84 -6.28 -0.77 -11.22
N PRO A 85 -5.31 -0.66 -12.15
CA PRO A 85 -5.57 -0.23 -13.52
C PRO A 85 -6.48 -1.20 -14.29
N ALA A 86 -6.40 -2.49 -14.01
CA ALA A 86 -7.22 -3.51 -14.68
C ALA A 86 -8.74 -3.34 -14.48
N VAL A 87 -9.15 -2.72 -13.39
CA VAL A 87 -10.57 -2.48 -13.06
C VAL A 87 -10.92 -1.00 -12.95
N ASN A 88 -9.95 -0.12 -13.17
CA ASN A 88 -10.10 1.34 -13.05
C ASN A 88 -10.77 1.74 -11.72
N ARG A 89 -10.17 1.28 -10.61
CA ARG A 89 -10.65 1.54 -9.24
C ARG A 89 -9.49 1.91 -8.34
N CYS A 90 -9.83 2.67 -7.29
CA CYS A 90 -8.93 3.06 -6.22
C CYS A 90 -9.18 2.24 -4.95
N ILE A 91 -8.10 1.89 -4.25
CA ILE A 91 -8.17 1.42 -2.87
C ILE A 91 -8.89 2.47 -2.04
N THR A 92 -9.89 2.04 -1.30
CA THR A 92 -10.75 2.91 -0.49
C THR A 92 -10.95 2.28 0.88
N VAL A 93 -10.70 3.03 1.93
CA VAL A 93 -11.04 2.57 3.28
C VAL A 93 -12.53 2.72 3.51
N ALA A 94 -13.19 1.70 4.05
CA ALA A 94 -14.59 1.78 4.44
C ALA A 94 -14.79 2.84 5.53
N GLY A 95 -15.74 3.75 5.32
CA GLY A 95 -15.95 4.84 6.27
C GLY A 95 -17.16 5.70 5.92
N VAL A 96 -17.46 6.67 6.75
CA VAL A 96 -18.58 7.59 6.60
C VAL A 96 -18.08 9.03 6.75
N ASN A 97 -18.53 9.93 5.87
CA ASN A 97 -18.18 11.36 5.91
C ASN A 97 -16.65 11.58 6.02
N SER A 98 -15.88 10.93 5.18
CA SER A 98 -14.40 11.00 5.15
C SER A 98 -13.71 10.50 6.42
N LYS A 99 -14.40 9.76 7.29
CA LYS A 99 -13.84 9.20 8.54
C LYS A 99 -13.88 7.68 8.49
N ALA A 100 -12.77 7.06 8.87
CA ALA A 100 -12.66 5.63 9.11
C ALA A 100 -12.39 5.34 10.58
N LEU A 101 -12.67 4.12 11.00
CA LEU A 101 -12.37 3.62 12.34
C LEU A 101 -11.37 2.45 12.26
N PRO A 102 -10.63 2.16 13.33
CA PRO A 102 -9.84 0.94 13.41
C PRO A 102 -10.70 -0.30 13.10
N GLY A 103 -10.15 -1.24 12.34
CA GLY A 103 -10.86 -2.42 11.83
C GLY A 103 -11.62 -2.19 10.52
N ALA A 104 -11.68 -0.97 9.98
CA ALA A 104 -12.38 -0.69 8.73
C ALA A 104 -11.73 -1.42 7.54
N SER A 105 -12.55 -2.14 6.77
CA SER A 105 -12.13 -2.92 5.61
C SER A 105 -11.66 -2.05 4.45
N ILE A 106 -10.90 -2.65 3.56
CA ILE A 106 -10.41 -2.02 2.34
C ILE A 106 -11.28 -2.46 1.16
N LEU A 107 -11.80 -1.49 0.42
CA LEU A 107 -12.72 -1.67 -0.70
C LEU A 107 -12.10 -1.15 -2.00
N LEU A 108 -12.72 -1.51 -3.12
CA LEU A 108 -12.47 -0.88 -4.43
C LEU A 108 -13.65 0.00 -4.81
N ARG A 109 -13.38 1.29 -5.06
CA ARG A 109 -14.39 2.27 -5.48
C ARG A 109 -13.88 3.07 -6.69
N LYS A 110 -14.77 3.79 -7.36
CA LYS A 110 -14.33 4.79 -8.35
C LYS A 110 -13.39 5.77 -7.68
N CYS A 111 -12.31 6.13 -8.35
CA CYS A 111 -11.38 7.13 -7.82
C CYS A 111 -12.05 8.48 -7.69
N ASN A 112 -11.84 9.15 -6.55
CA ASN A 112 -12.48 10.42 -6.20
C ASN A 112 -14.04 10.39 -6.26
N GLU A 113 -14.62 9.23 -5.96
CA GLU A 113 -16.07 9.10 -5.89
C GLU A 113 -16.62 10.01 -4.77
N SER A 114 -17.66 10.76 -5.08
CA SER A 114 -18.37 11.57 -4.11
C SER A 114 -19.86 11.31 -4.26
N VAL A 115 -20.46 10.77 -3.22
CA VAL A 115 -21.91 10.56 -3.08
C VAL A 115 -22.32 10.97 -1.68
N ALA A 116 -23.61 11.25 -1.48
CA ALA A 116 -24.11 11.65 -0.17
C ALA A 116 -23.65 10.68 0.94
N PHE A 117 -23.14 11.21 2.05
CA PHE A 117 -22.61 10.49 3.22
C PHE A 117 -21.38 9.59 2.95
N PHE A 118 -20.87 9.58 1.70
CA PHE A 118 -19.72 8.77 1.33
C PHE A 118 -18.74 9.57 0.48
N GLU A 119 -18.00 10.45 1.13
CA GLU A 119 -16.87 11.16 0.51
C GLU A 119 -15.62 10.31 0.58
N THR A 120 -15.22 9.75 -0.55
CA THR A 120 -14.06 8.86 -0.60
C THR A 120 -12.74 9.59 -0.72
N SER A 121 -12.74 10.86 -1.08
CA SER A 121 -11.51 11.60 -1.42
C SER A 121 -10.41 11.49 -0.36
N ARG A 122 -10.76 11.57 0.92
CA ARG A 122 -9.82 11.37 2.04
C ARG A 122 -9.57 9.90 2.34
N LEU A 123 -10.56 9.03 2.13
CA LEU A 123 -10.47 7.58 2.38
C LEU A 123 -9.71 6.83 1.26
N GLN A 124 -9.29 7.52 0.22
CA GLN A 124 -8.52 7.00 -0.92
C GLN A 124 -7.09 7.53 -0.98
N ARG A 125 -6.73 8.50 -0.11
CA ARG A 125 -5.41 9.10 -0.10
C ARG A 125 -4.54 8.45 0.95
N PHE A 126 -3.40 7.94 0.51
CA PHE A 126 -2.44 7.26 1.37
C PHE A 126 -1.11 8.01 1.36
N THR A 127 -0.45 8.00 2.48
CA THR A 127 0.92 8.47 2.65
C THR A 127 1.81 7.26 2.93
N HIS A 128 2.79 7.01 2.07
CA HIS A 128 3.85 6.03 2.35
C HIS A 128 4.87 6.70 3.28
N ARG A 129 4.86 6.30 4.53
CA ARG A 129 5.69 6.90 5.61
C ARG A 129 7.14 6.41 5.49
N LYS A 130 8.06 7.17 6.09
CA LYS A 130 9.50 6.82 6.09
C LYS A 130 9.79 5.48 6.78
N ASP A 131 8.94 5.05 7.69
CA ASP A 131 9.02 3.77 8.40
C ASP A 131 8.41 2.60 7.61
N GLY A 132 7.99 2.83 6.36
CA GLY A 132 7.39 1.84 5.47
C GLY A 132 5.89 1.62 5.66
N ARG A 133 5.25 2.29 6.62
CA ARG A 133 3.79 2.19 6.79
C ARG A 133 3.05 2.97 5.71
N LEU A 134 1.88 2.47 5.32
CA LEU A 134 0.91 3.20 4.51
C LEU A 134 -0.23 3.67 5.42
N SER A 135 -0.31 4.97 5.69
CA SER A 135 -1.40 5.57 6.46
C SER A 135 -2.39 6.29 5.56
N ILE A 136 -3.66 6.36 5.97
CA ILE A 136 -4.61 7.31 5.36
C ILE A 136 -4.05 8.72 5.58
N SER A 137 -3.98 9.52 4.53
CA SER A 137 -3.40 10.87 4.60
C SER A 137 -4.14 11.74 5.62
N GLY A 138 -3.38 12.32 6.55
CA GLY A 138 -3.92 13.15 7.64
C GLY A 138 -4.58 12.36 8.77
N SER A 139 -4.29 11.05 8.90
CA SER A 139 -4.76 10.24 10.02
C SER A 139 -3.64 9.35 10.58
N GLU A 140 -3.89 8.76 11.75
CA GLU A 140 -3.01 7.75 12.36
C GLU A 140 -3.51 6.31 12.13
N LEU A 141 -4.34 6.09 11.10
CA LEU A 141 -4.76 4.75 10.67
C LEU A 141 -3.85 4.25 9.54
N CYS A 142 -3.24 3.10 9.76
CA CYS A 142 -2.34 2.41 8.84
C CYS A 142 -3.01 1.19 8.22
N LEU A 143 -2.63 0.86 6.98
CA LEU A 143 -2.99 -0.38 6.31
C LEU A 143 -2.32 -1.56 7.01
N VAL A 144 -3.10 -2.57 7.41
CA VAL A 144 -2.67 -3.68 8.26
C VAL A 144 -3.23 -5.00 7.74
N VAL A 145 -2.44 -6.07 7.83
CA VAL A 145 -2.93 -7.45 7.62
C VAL A 145 -3.28 -8.12 8.94
N GLY A 146 -4.27 -9.00 8.90
CA GLY A 146 -4.71 -9.78 10.04
C GLY A 146 -3.63 -10.72 10.58
N THR A 147 -3.75 -11.10 11.86
CA THR A 147 -2.79 -11.98 12.55
C THR A 147 -2.86 -13.42 12.06
N LYS A 148 -4.03 -13.87 11.58
CA LYS A 148 -4.26 -15.24 11.13
C LYS A 148 -4.25 -15.30 9.60
N SER A 149 -3.72 -16.38 9.05
CA SER A 149 -3.87 -16.74 7.65
C SER A 149 -4.76 -17.96 7.49
N ALA A 150 -5.43 -18.07 6.35
CA ALA A 150 -6.23 -19.23 5.98
C ALA A 150 -5.87 -19.70 4.55
N ALA A 151 -6.09 -20.97 4.26
CA ALA A 151 -5.98 -21.48 2.91
C ALA A 151 -7.19 -21.02 2.07
N THR A 152 -6.97 -20.84 0.77
CA THR A 152 -8.06 -20.71 -0.22
C THR A 152 -8.44 -22.08 -0.78
N TYR A 153 -8.21 -22.33 -2.08
CA TYR A 153 -8.51 -23.63 -2.72
C TYR A 153 -7.45 -24.70 -2.43
N SER A 154 -6.23 -24.29 -2.09
CA SER A 154 -5.16 -25.22 -1.76
C SER A 154 -4.34 -24.71 -0.58
N PRO A 155 -3.64 -25.59 0.16
CA PRO A 155 -2.78 -25.19 1.28
C PRO A 155 -1.66 -24.23 0.89
N SER A 156 -1.24 -24.23 -0.38
CA SER A 156 -0.21 -23.33 -0.90
C SER A 156 -0.70 -21.92 -1.15
N HIS A 157 -2.02 -21.72 -1.31
CA HIS A 157 -2.63 -20.42 -1.52
C HIS A 157 -3.26 -19.93 -0.21
N ARG A 158 -2.63 -18.95 0.40
CA ARG A 158 -3.05 -18.42 1.70
C ARG A 158 -3.44 -16.95 1.58
N TRP A 159 -4.34 -16.53 2.44
CA TRP A 159 -4.79 -15.15 2.51
C TRP A 159 -4.91 -14.67 3.94
N ARG A 160 -4.92 -13.35 4.11
CA ARG A 160 -5.14 -12.64 5.36
C ARG A 160 -6.13 -11.51 5.13
N THR A 161 -6.89 -11.16 6.14
CA THR A 161 -7.72 -9.94 6.11
C THR A 161 -6.85 -8.71 5.91
N LEU A 162 -7.42 -7.69 5.25
CA LEU A 162 -6.80 -6.40 5.02
C LEU A 162 -7.74 -5.31 5.52
N PHE A 163 -7.23 -4.42 6.38
CA PHE A 163 -8.02 -3.38 7.04
C PHE A 163 -7.11 -2.23 7.47
N VAL A 164 -7.68 -1.16 8.03
CA VAL A 164 -6.88 -0.14 8.71
C VAL A 164 -6.97 -0.30 10.21
N ASP A 165 -5.86 0.01 10.91
CA ASP A 165 -5.78 0.00 12.36
C ASP A 165 -4.85 1.14 12.82
N ASP A 166 -4.86 1.44 14.13
CA ASP A 166 -3.99 2.46 14.70
C ASP A 166 -2.52 2.12 14.40
N CYS A 167 -1.82 3.07 13.80
CA CYS A 167 -0.41 2.91 13.42
C CYS A 167 0.49 2.63 14.62
N ALA A 168 0.16 3.15 15.82
CA ALA A 168 0.96 2.96 17.02
C ALA A 168 0.83 1.53 17.59
N THR A 169 -0.35 0.92 17.46
CA THR A 169 -0.63 -0.43 17.96
C THR A 169 -0.38 -1.53 16.93
N ALA A 170 -0.46 -1.20 15.64
CA ALA A 170 -0.14 -2.14 14.57
C ALA A 170 1.35 -2.49 14.57
N GLY A 171 1.68 -3.75 14.86
CA GLY A 171 3.06 -4.24 14.82
C GLY A 171 3.68 -4.06 13.43
N PRO A 172 4.98 -3.69 13.32
CA PRO A 172 5.63 -3.37 12.06
C PRO A 172 5.56 -4.52 11.04
N ALA A 173 5.69 -5.77 11.48
CA ALA A 173 5.60 -6.95 10.62
C ALA A 173 4.27 -7.05 9.84
N ARG A 174 3.20 -6.42 10.32
CA ARG A 174 1.86 -6.49 9.70
C ARG A 174 1.41 -5.17 9.06
N SER A 175 2.21 -4.12 9.12
CA SER A 175 1.83 -2.77 8.69
C SER A 175 2.86 -2.05 7.82
N GLN A 176 4.03 -2.64 7.57
CA GLN A 176 5.04 -2.05 6.69
C GLN A 176 4.91 -2.64 5.28
N TRP A 177 4.88 -1.76 4.29
CA TRP A 177 4.61 -2.09 2.90
C TRP A 177 5.69 -1.54 1.98
N GLU A 178 5.85 -2.18 0.83
CA GLU A 178 6.73 -1.73 -0.24
C GLU A 178 6.05 -1.88 -1.61
N PHE A 179 6.42 -1.04 -2.55
CA PHE A 179 6.02 -1.16 -3.95
C PHE A 179 7.14 -1.86 -4.72
N VAL A 180 6.88 -3.07 -5.20
CA VAL A 180 7.91 -3.89 -5.84
C VAL A 180 7.51 -4.33 -7.24
N ILE A 181 8.47 -4.31 -8.16
CA ILE A 181 8.34 -4.97 -9.46
C ILE A 181 8.87 -6.41 -9.26
N PRO A 182 8.04 -7.46 -9.52
CA PRO A 182 8.52 -8.83 -9.40
C PRO A 182 9.71 -9.05 -10.34
N ARG A 183 10.76 -9.67 -9.82
CA ARG A 183 11.90 -10.08 -10.65
C ARG A 183 11.46 -11.20 -11.59
N ARG A 184 11.84 -11.09 -12.87
CA ARG A 184 11.63 -12.14 -13.86
C ARG A 184 12.48 -13.35 -13.55
#